data_2c38fed7b353d9faa3b64c8d190f8bd5
#
_entry.id   2c38fed7b353d9faa3b64c8d190f8bd5
#
_cell.length_a   1.000
_cell.length_b   1.000
_cell.length_c   1.000
_cell.angle_alpha   90.00
_cell.angle_beta   90.00
_cell.angle_gamma   90.00
#
_symmetry.space_group_name_H-M   'P 1'
#
loop_
_entity.id
_entity.type
_entity.pdbx_description
1 polymer ?
#
loop_
_entity_poly.entity_id
_entity_poly.type
_entity_poly.pdbx_seq_one_letter_code
_entity_poly.pdbx_strand_id
1 'polypeptide(L)'
;FTLLPMVESTYNPNAYSREHAVGLWQFVGATGKSFGLQQDWWFDGRRDPRASTIAALDYMEQLYNQFDEDWLLAIAAYNTGDGNLRRAIRRSNEDEIEFWNLNLPGETKAHVPKLLALAAIISDHNAWEIELQNLPNAPVLRAVEIGTQIDISQAATLAGIDYEQLRALNPGYLQWATHPDQPQRLLLPFDNAELLENALVGLDKRDLLTWDRYEIKPGDTLGAIAAKLNTRVDILQTFNSLPGSRIVAGDSLLIPRTSDPQLLATARQIDRNQGRERIKVPSEYTVRNGDNLWTIARRFELRSKEIATWNRISLDELLQPGQVLDFRYALKELTEESEVDSTDDVAVYIVRRGDSMDAIANRFGIDLQNLLRWNGLRVSELIFPGQELQVMPDTMINERL
;
A
#
# COMPACT_ATOMS: atom_id res chain seq x y z
N PHE A 1 -22.95 -18.22 -1.64
CA PHE A 1 -21.90 -17.41 -0.99
C PHE A 1 -20.96 -16.72 -1.98
N THR A 2 -20.79 -17.20 -3.20
CA THR A 2 -19.90 -16.58 -4.21
C THR A 2 -20.18 -15.10 -4.45
N LEU A 3 -21.40 -14.62 -4.18
CA LEU A 3 -21.80 -13.22 -4.32
C LEU A 3 -21.48 -12.35 -3.10
N LEU A 4 -21.10 -12.95 -1.96
CA LEU A 4 -20.78 -12.16 -0.76
C LEU A 4 -19.60 -11.21 -0.98
N PRO A 5 -18.48 -11.58 -1.63
CA PRO A 5 -17.43 -10.64 -1.98
C PRO A 5 -17.88 -9.49 -2.89
N MET A 6 -18.92 -9.67 -3.67
CA MET A 6 -19.49 -8.58 -4.48
C MET A 6 -20.11 -7.50 -3.60
N VAL A 7 -20.79 -7.90 -2.52
CA VAL A 7 -21.38 -6.96 -1.54
C VAL A 7 -20.30 -6.32 -0.67
N GLU A 8 -19.30 -7.11 -0.25
CA GLU A 8 -18.24 -6.70 0.67
C GLU A 8 -17.23 -5.75 0.02
N SER A 9 -16.76 -6.07 -1.17
CA SER A 9 -15.60 -5.40 -1.78
C SER A 9 -15.69 -5.17 -3.28
N THR A 10 -16.77 -5.57 -3.94
CA THR A 10 -16.88 -5.63 -5.41
C THR A 10 -15.76 -6.49 -6.02
N TYR A 11 -15.41 -7.60 -5.35
CA TYR A 11 -14.28 -8.50 -5.67
C TYR A 11 -12.90 -7.83 -5.67
N ASN A 12 -12.74 -6.71 -4.98
CA ASN A 12 -11.43 -6.04 -4.88
C ASN A 12 -10.59 -6.65 -3.74
N PRO A 13 -9.50 -7.39 -4.03
CA PRO A 13 -8.65 -8.00 -3.00
C PRO A 13 -7.84 -6.96 -2.22
N ASN A 14 -7.74 -5.74 -2.73
CA ASN A 14 -7.06 -4.62 -2.07
C ASN A 14 -8.01 -3.69 -1.31
N ALA A 15 -9.32 -4.02 -1.26
CA ALA A 15 -10.29 -3.20 -0.52
C ALA A 15 -9.90 -3.07 0.95
N TYR A 16 -10.09 -1.85 1.48
CA TYR A 16 -9.80 -1.51 2.87
C TYR A 16 -10.93 -0.63 3.42
N SER A 17 -11.62 -1.11 4.47
CA SER A 17 -12.73 -0.38 5.10
C SER A 17 -12.27 0.58 6.20
N ARG A 18 -13.19 1.42 6.67
CA ARG A 18 -12.96 2.32 7.81
C ARG A 18 -12.72 1.57 9.12
N GLU A 19 -13.31 0.41 9.28
CA GLU A 19 -13.17 -0.50 10.42
C GLU A 19 -11.95 -1.43 10.28
N HIS A 20 -11.05 -1.13 9.32
CA HIS A 20 -9.84 -1.92 9.05
C HIS A 20 -10.11 -3.36 8.54
N ALA A 21 -11.28 -3.58 7.96
CA ALA A 21 -11.55 -4.81 7.21
C ALA A 21 -10.81 -4.76 5.87
N VAL A 22 -10.30 -5.92 5.43
CA VAL A 22 -9.38 -6.00 4.28
C VAL A 22 -9.73 -7.17 3.36
N GLY A 23 -9.53 -6.93 2.06
CA GLY A 23 -9.56 -7.98 1.03
C GLY A 23 -10.95 -8.28 0.47
N LEU A 24 -11.04 -9.34 -0.32
CA LEU A 24 -12.28 -9.79 -0.97
C LEU A 24 -13.43 -9.97 0.01
N TRP A 25 -13.14 -10.57 1.16
CA TRP A 25 -14.08 -10.99 2.18
C TRP A 25 -14.19 -10.03 3.36
N GLN A 26 -13.50 -8.89 3.30
CA GLN A 26 -13.52 -7.83 4.32
C GLN A 26 -13.29 -8.35 5.75
N PHE A 27 -12.31 -9.24 5.94
CA PHE A 27 -11.92 -9.69 7.27
C PHE A 27 -11.32 -8.55 8.10
N VAL A 28 -11.83 -8.33 9.29
CA VAL A 28 -11.13 -7.53 10.31
C VAL A 28 -9.96 -8.32 10.88
N GLY A 29 -8.92 -7.60 11.35
CA GLY A 29 -7.65 -8.22 11.74
C GLY A 29 -7.78 -9.37 12.74
N ALA A 30 -8.58 -9.19 13.80
CA ALA A 30 -8.77 -10.20 14.84
C ALA A 30 -9.47 -11.46 14.31
N THR A 31 -10.57 -11.29 13.58
CA THR A 31 -11.31 -12.42 12.99
C THR A 31 -10.46 -13.15 11.96
N GLY A 32 -9.73 -12.41 11.09
CA GLY A 32 -8.81 -13.05 10.14
C GLY A 32 -7.78 -13.94 10.84
N LYS A 33 -7.18 -13.46 11.93
CA LYS A 33 -6.22 -14.26 12.72
C LYS A 33 -6.83 -15.50 13.34
N SER A 34 -8.06 -15.44 13.87
CA SER A 34 -8.75 -16.59 14.46
C SER A 34 -9.04 -17.69 13.43
N PHE A 35 -9.15 -17.33 12.14
CA PHE A 35 -9.29 -18.25 11.03
C PHE A 35 -7.98 -18.51 10.26
N GLY A 36 -6.83 -18.28 10.89
CA GLY A 36 -5.52 -18.65 10.38
C GLY A 36 -4.95 -17.73 9.30
N LEU A 37 -5.56 -16.54 9.07
CA LEU A 37 -5.03 -15.57 8.12
C LEU A 37 -3.84 -14.84 8.74
N GLN A 38 -2.65 -15.17 8.26
CA GLN A 38 -1.39 -14.56 8.68
C GLN A 38 -1.39 -13.06 8.33
N GLN A 39 -0.89 -12.25 9.24
CA GLN A 39 -0.82 -10.80 9.09
C GLN A 39 0.48 -10.30 9.71
N ASP A 40 1.45 -9.99 8.87
CA ASP A 40 2.75 -9.48 9.25
C ASP A 40 3.30 -8.48 8.22
N TRP A 41 4.56 -8.12 8.32
CA TRP A 41 5.20 -7.19 7.39
C TRP A 41 5.33 -7.71 5.95
N TRP A 42 5.43 -9.04 5.77
CA TRP A 42 5.60 -9.69 4.48
C TRP A 42 4.28 -10.01 3.79
N PHE A 43 3.27 -10.40 4.58
CA PHE A 43 2.07 -11.01 4.05
C PHE A 43 0.82 -10.64 4.84
N ASP A 44 -0.24 -10.31 4.12
CA ASP A 44 -1.59 -10.17 4.68
C ASP A 44 -2.53 -11.19 4.02
N GLY A 45 -2.78 -12.29 4.71
CA GLY A 45 -3.61 -13.40 4.23
C GLY A 45 -5.07 -13.00 3.95
N ARG A 46 -5.52 -11.87 4.47
CA ARG A 46 -6.87 -11.34 4.18
C ARG A 46 -7.00 -10.87 2.73
N ARG A 47 -5.87 -10.51 2.10
CA ARG A 47 -5.79 -10.12 0.69
C ARG A 47 -5.58 -11.32 -0.23
N ASP A 48 -5.03 -12.44 0.27
CA ASP A 48 -4.83 -13.65 -0.52
C ASP A 48 -6.19 -14.26 -0.90
N PRO A 49 -6.53 -14.34 -2.22
CA PRO A 49 -7.85 -14.77 -2.63
C PRO A 49 -8.19 -16.20 -2.18
N ARG A 50 -7.20 -17.10 -2.17
CA ARG A 50 -7.39 -18.50 -1.78
C ARG A 50 -7.52 -18.65 -0.27
N ALA A 51 -6.56 -18.09 0.48
CA ALA A 51 -6.55 -18.20 1.93
C ALA A 51 -7.79 -17.56 2.56
N SER A 52 -8.12 -16.33 2.12
CA SER A 52 -9.29 -15.62 2.64
C SER A 52 -10.61 -16.28 2.26
N THR A 53 -10.69 -16.93 1.08
CA THR A 53 -11.91 -17.69 0.70
C THR A 53 -12.10 -18.91 1.59
N ILE A 54 -11.06 -19.70 1.86
CA ILE A 54 -11.14 -20.83 2.77
C ILE A 54 -11.58 -20.37 4.17
N ALA A 55 -10.92 -19.35 4.71
CA ALA A 55 -11.27 -18.78 6.01
C ALA A 55 -12.72 -18.25 6.06
N ALA A 56 -13.22 -17.65 4.97
CA ALA A 56 -14.58 -17.15 4.90
C ALA A 56 -15.62 -18.26 4.89
N LEU A 57 -15.34 -19.36 4.18
CA LEU A 57 -16.24 -20.53 4.18
C LEU A 57 -16.27 -21.17 5.55
N ASP A 58 -15.13 -21.37 6.20
CA ASP A 58 -15.04 -21.91 7.56
C ASP A 58 -15.79 -21.00 8.57
N TYR A 59 -15.64 -19.68 8.43
CA TYR A 59 -16.34 -18.73 9.29
C TYR A 59 -17.85 -18.76 9.06
N MET A 60 -18.29 -18.82 7.81
CA MET A 60 -19.70 -18.90 7.49
C MET A 60 -20.33 -20.21 8.00
N GLU A 61 -19.63 -21.33 7.88
CA GLU A 61 -20.09 -22.63 8.43
C GLU A 61 -20.19 -22.55 9.97
N GLN A 62 -19.20 -21.97 10.63
CA GLN A 62 -19.25 -21.75 12.07
C GLN A 62 -20.46 -20.88 12.47
N LEU A 63 -20.72 -19.78 11.76
CA LEU A 63 -21.86 -18.91 12.04
C LEU A 63 -23.20 -19.63 11.79
N TYR A 64 -23.31 -20.39 10.71
CA TYR A 64 -24.49 -21.18 10.41
C TYR A 64 -24.83 -22.14 11.56
N ASN A 65 -23.84 -22.94 11.98
CA ASN A 65 -24.02 -23.87 13.10
C ASN A 65 -24.32 -23.17 14.44
N GLN A 66 -23.82 -21.93 14.61
CA GLN A 66 -24.00 -21.15 15.83
C GLN A 66 -25.38 -20.50 15.93
N PHE A 67 -26.06 -20.27 14.82
CA PHE A 67 -27.36 -19.62 14.72
C PHE A 67 -28.44 -20.56 14.18
N ASP A 68 -28.48 -21.79 14.73
CA ASP A 68 -29.52 -22.79 14.52
C ASP A 68 -29.78 -23.11 13.03
N GLU A 69 -28.71 -23.16 12.26
CA GLU A 69 -28.74 -23.49 10.81
C GLU A 69 -29.52 -22.45 9.96
N ASP A 70 -29.63 -21.21 10.44
CA ASP A 70 -30.27 -20.12 9.71
C ASP A 70 -29.23 -19.30 8.94
N TRP A 71 -29.28 -19.38 7.60
CA TRP A 71 -28.39 -18.63 6.72
C TRP A 71 -28.57 -17.10 6.78
N LEU A 72 -29.79 -16.60 7.01
CA LEU A 72 -30.01 -15.16 7.10
C LEU A 72 -29.39 -14.58 8.35
N LEU A 73 -29.50 -15.31 9.47
CA LEU A 73 -28.83 -14.98 10.71
C LEU A 73 -27.30 -15.12 10.60
N ALA A 74 -26.81 -16.17 9.95
CA ALA A 74 -25.38 -16.35 9.70
C ALA A 74 -24.77 -15.20 8.87
N ILE A 75 -25.43 -14.80 7.77
CA ILE A 75 -25.00 -13.66 6.94
C ILE A 75 -25.08 -12.35 7.72
N ALA A 76 -26.12 -12.15 8.53
CA ALA A 76 -26.24 -10.99 9.40
C ALA A 76 -25.10 -10.95 10.43
N ALA A 77 -24.75 -12.12 11.02
CA ALA A 77 -23.66 -12.25 11.98
C ALA A 77 -22.29 -11.99 11.33
N TYR A 78 -22.09 -12.40 10.09
CA TYR A 78 -20.87 -12.09 9.33
C TYR A 78 -20.64 -10.58 9.22
N ASN A 79 -21.68 -9.84 8.86
CA ASN A 79 -21.60 -8.37 8.70
C ASN A 79 -21.51 -7.62 10.03
N THR A 80 -22.38 -7.92 11.01
CA THR A 80 -22.44 -7.14 12.26
C THR A 80 -21.56 -7.68 13.38
N GLY A 81 -21.02 -8.88 13.23
CA GLY A 81 -20.36 -9.68 14.26
C GLY A 81 -21.35 -10.50 15.09
N ASP A 82 -20.97 -11.74 15.42
CA ASP A 82 -21.77 -12.72 16.15
C ASP A 82 -22.23 -12.19 17.53
N GLY A 83 -21.37 -11.48 18.24
CA GLY A 83 -21.69 -10.89 19.54
C GLY A 83 -22.79 -9.83 19.46
N ASN A 84 -22.85 -9.05 18.39
CA ASN A 84 -23.90 -8.05 18.18
C ASN A 84 -25.23 -8.73 17.84
N LEU A 85 -25.20 -9.73 16.96
CA LEU A 85 -26.39 -10.50 16.61
C LEU A 85 -26.97 -11.22 17.83
N ARG A 86 -26.15 -11.93 18.61
CA ARG A 86 -26.57 -12.56 19.88
C ARG A 86 -27.22 -11.56 20.85
N ARG A 87 -26.71 -10.33 20.88
CA ARG A 87 -27.27 -9.26 21.71
C ARG A 87 -28.63 -8.80 21.19
N ALA A 88 -28.79 -8.70 19.88
CA ALA A 88 -30.07 -8.37 19.26
C ALA A 88 -31.12 -9.46 19.53
N ILE A 89 -30.76 -10.73 19.37
CA ILE A 89 -31.62 -11.89 19.67
C ILE A 89 -32.08 -11.86 21.14
N ARG A 90 -31.16 -11.69 22.09
CA ARG A 90 -31.51 -11.63 23.52
C ARG A 90 -32.42 -10.46 23.90
N ARG A 91 -32.47 -9.40 23.09
CA ARG A 91 -33.34 -8.22 23.29
C ARG A 91 -34.64 -8.31 22.52
N SER A 92 -34.79 -9.28 21.66
CA SER A 92 -36.04 -9.57 21.01
C SER A 92 -37.02 -10.14 22.01
N ASN A 93 -38.29 -9.74 21.89
CA ASN A 93 -39.42 -10.30 22.64
C ASN A 93 -40.25 -11.25 21.76
N GLU A 94 -39.74 -11.62 20.58
CA GLU A 94 -40.40 -12.51 19.65
C GLU A 94 -40.24 -13.96 20.08
N ASP A 95 -41.30 -14.72 19.95
CA ASP A 95 -41.31 -16.17 20.26
C ASP A 95 -40.49 -16.94 19.20
N GLU A 96 -40.47 -16.45 17.96
CA GLU A 96 -39.71 -17.00 16.86
C GLU A 96 -38.66 -15.98 16.38
N ILE A 97 -37.41 -16.37 16.37
CA ILE A 97 -36.31 -15.51 15.97
C ILE A 97 -36.10 -15.61 14.46
N GLU A 98 -36.45 -14.54 13.79
CA GLU A 98 -36.19 -14.35 12.36
C GLU A 98 -35.35 -13.10 12.12
N PHE A 99 -34.47 -13.13 11.10
CA PHE A 99 -33.67 -11.96 10.71
C PHE A 99 -34.50 -10.68 10.57
N TRP A 100 -35.72 -10.81 9.98
CA TRP A 100 -36.58 -9.68 9.67
C TRP A 100 -37.17 -8.96 10.89
N ASN A 101 -37.27 -9.67 12.01
CA ASN A 101 -37.90 -9.19 13.24
C ASN A 101 -36.84 -8.60 14.19
N LEU A 102 -35.54 -8.76 13.90
CA LEU A 102 -34.48 -8.30 14.78
C LEU A 102 -34.19 -6.81 14.62
N ASN A 103 -33.91 -6.16 15.74
CA ASN A 103 -33.44 -4.77 15.74
C ASN A 103 -31.92 -4.71 15.53
N LEU A 104 -31.50 -4.74 14.26
CA LEU A 104 -30.12 -4.71 13.80
C LEU A 104 -29.71 -3.32 13.31
N PRO A 105 -28.39 -3.02 13.21
CA PRO A 105 -27.89 -1.82 12.56
C PRO A 105 -28.43 -1.68 11.13
N GLY A 106 -28.63 -0.45 10.68
CA GLY A 106 -29.19 -0.17 9.34
C GLY A 106 -28.33 -0.77 8.20
N GLU A 107 -27.02 -0.82 8.38
CA GLU A 107 -26.11 -1.48 7.44
C GLU A 107 -26.43 -2.97 7.32
N THR A 108 -26.53 -3.68 8.44
CA THR A 108 -26.85 -5.12 8.48
C THR A 108 -28.22 -5.40 7.93
N LYS A 109 -29.22 -4.55 8.25
CA LYS A 109 -30.58 -4.65 7.67
C LYS A 109 -30.60 -4.51 6.15
N ALA A 110 -29.65 -3.80 5.57
CA ALA A 110 -29.51 -3.63 4.13
C ALA A 110 -28.62 -4.71 3.49
N HIS A 111 -27.67 -5.26 4.22
CA HIS A 111 -26.67 -6.20 3.71
C HIS A 111 -27.28 -7.52 3.23
N VAL A 112 -28.13 -8.16 4.06
CA VAL A 112 -28.78 -9.42 3.72
C VAL A 112 -29.71 -9.25 2.51
N PRO A 113 -30.63 -8.27 2.46
CA PRO A 113 -31.45 -8.02 1.27
C PRO A 113 -30.66 -7.74 -0.01
N LYS A 114 -29.52 -7.02 0.08
CA LYS A 114 -28.63 -6.79 -1.07
C LYS A 114 -28.10 -8.10 -1.64
N LEU A 115 -27.63 -9.00 -0.79
CA LEU A 115 -27.14 -10.30 -1.22
C LEU A 115 -28.24 -11.13 -1.89
N LEU A 116 -29.44 -11.16 -1.30
CA LEU A 116 -30.60 -11.85 -1.87
C LEU A 116 -31.04 -11.25 -3.20
N ALA A 117 -31.06 -9.93 -3.31
CA ALA A 117 -31.38 -9.23 -4.56
C ALA A 117 -30.37 -9.56 -5.67
N LEU A 118 -29.06 -9.56 -5.35
CA LEU A 118 -28.02 -9.97 -6.30
C LEU A 118 -28.21 -11.43 -6.74
N ALA A 119 -28.52 -12.32 -5.80
CA ALA A 119 -28.77 -13.71 -6.11
C ALA A 119 -29.99 -13.87 -7.06
N ALA A 120 -31.06 -13.14 -6.81
CA ALA A 120 -32.27 -13.14 -7.69
C ALA A 120 -31.95 -12.58 -9.08
N ILE A 121 -31.21 -11.45 -9.17
CA ILE A 121 -30.81 -10.84 -10.44
C ILE A 121 -29.94 -11.78 -11.26
N ILE A 122 -28.96 -12.42 -10.66
CA ILE A 122 -28.04 -13.32 -11.37
C ILE A 122 -28.73 -14.62 -11.78
N SER A 123 -29.66 -15.12 -10.96
CA SER A 123 -30.42 -16.34 -11.28
C SER A 123 -31.33 -16.17 -12.48
N ASP A 124 -31.88 -14.98 -12.69
CA ASP A 124 -32.73 -14.65 -13.84
C ASP A 124 -32.29 -13.31 -14.48
N HIS A 125 -31.01 -13.28 -14.87
CA HIS A 125 -30.39 -12.06 -15.42
C HIS A 125 -31.07 -11.56 -16.71
N ASN A 126 -31.72 -12.47 -17.47
CA ASN A 126 -32.43 -12.09 -18.69
C ASN A 126 -33.71 -11.26 -18.38
N ALA A 127 -34.41 -11.56 -17.29
CA ALA A 127 -35.56 -10.76 -16.87
C ALA A 127 -35.18 -9.31 -16.48
N TRP A 128 -33.91 -9.08 -16.16
CA TRP A 128 -33.38 -7.79 -15.79
C TRP A 128 -32.58 -7.12 -16.92
N GLU A 129 -32.61 -7.70 -18.12
CA GLU A 129 -31.85 -7.21 -19.29
C GLU A 129 -30.36 -7.06 -19.03
N ILE A 130 -29.77 -7.92 -18.16
CA ILE A 130 -28.37 -7.93 -17.82
C ILE A 130 -27.66 -9.00 -18.63
N GLU A 131 -26.65 -8.60 -19.38
CA GLU A 131 -25.76 -9.51 -20.08
C GLU A 131 -24.62 -9.96 -19.13
N LEU A 132 -24.60 -11.24 -18.81
CA LEU A 132 -23.50 -11.84 -18.02
C LEU A 132 -22.46 -12.45 -18.95
N GLN A 133 -21.19 -12.19 -18.64
CA GLN A 133 -20.07 -12.85 -19.32
C GLN A 133 -20.13 -14.36 -19.05
N ASN A 134 -20.00 -15.16 -20.11
CA ASN A 134 -19.89 -16.61 -19.96
C ASN A 134 -18.50 -16.97 -19.44
N LEU A 135 -18.40 -17.24 -18.15
CA LEU A 135 -17.17 -17.67 -17.50
C LEU A 135 -17.15 -19.20 -17.40
N PRO A 136 -16.08 -19.87 -17.81
CA PRO A 136 -15.96 -21.31 -17.64
C PRO A 136 -15.91 -21.65 -16.15
N ASN A 137 -16.72 -22.64 -15.74
CA ASN A 137 -16.67 -23.19 -14.38
C ASN A 137 -15.50 -24.19 -14.27
N ALA A 138 -14.29 -23.69 -14.41
CA ALA A 138 -13.06 -24.46 -14.34
C ALA A 138 -11.97 -23.64 -13.62
N PRO A 139 -11.01 -24.28 -12.95
CA PRO A 139 -9.86 -23.58 -12.39
C PRO A 139 -9.11 -22.86 -13.51
N VAL A 140 -8.82 -21.58 -13.32
CA VAL A 140 -8.05 -20.75 -14.27
C VAL A 140 -6.66 -20.40 -13.72
N LEU A 141 -6.44 -20.63 -12.44
CA LEU A 141 -5.19 -20.39 -11.74
C LEU A 141 -4.70 -21.65 -11.05
N ARG A 142 -3.39 -21.81 -10.97
CA ARG A 142 -2.69 -22.86 -10.24
C ARG A 142 -1.75 -22.24 -9.21
N ALA A 143 -1.70 -22.82 -8.01
CA ALA A 143 -0.72 -22.47 -7.00
C ALA A 143 0.58 -23.24 -7.27
N VAL A 144 1.68 -22.53 -7.41
CA VAL A 144 3.04 -23.10 -7.53
C VAL A 144 3.74 -22.94 -6.19
N GLU A 145 4.11 -24.05 -5.57
CA GLU A 145 4.89 -24.06 -4.33
C GLU A 145 6.37 -23.86 -4.66
N ILE A 146 6.94 -22.78 -4.17
CA ILE A 146 8.36 -22.43 -4.41
C ILE A 146 9.27 -23.14 -3.42
N GLY A 147 8.81 -23.35 -2.19
CA GLY A 147 9.56 -24.00 -1.10
C GLY A 147 10.73 -23.18 -0.54
N THR A 148 10.80 -21.91 -0.90
CA THR A 148 11.74 -20.91 -0.36
C THR A 148 11.24 -19.53 -0.71
N GLN A 149 11.89 -18.50 -0.19
CA GLN A 149 11.63 -17.12 -0.60
C GLN A 149 12.10 -16.87 -2.03
N ILE A 150 11.30 -16.19 -2.85
CA ILE A 150 11.64 -15.76 -4.21
C ILE A 150 11.28 -14.29 -4.41
N ASP A 151 12.09 -13.56 -5.16
CA ASP A 151 11.77 -12.23 -5.65
C ASP A 151 10.62 -12.33 -6.67
N ILE A 152 9.56 -11.51 -6.48
CA ILE A 152 8.35 -11.56 -7.32
C ILE A 152 8.68 -11.12 -8.76
N SER A 153 9.63 -10.21 -8.96
CA SER A 153 10.07 -9.80 -10.30
C SER A 153 10.80 -10.93 -11.03
N GLN A 154 11.62 -11.68 -10.31
CA GLN A 154 12.28 -12.86 -10.84
C GLN A 154 11.28 -13.98 -11.13
N ALA A 155 10.33 -14.21 -10.23
CA ALA A 155 9.26 -15.18 -10.47
C ALA A 155 8.44 -14.81 -11.71
N ALA A 156 8.14 -13.52 -11.91
CA ALA A 156 7.44 -13.04 -13.10
C ALA A 156 8.24 -13.34 -14.38
N THR A 157 9.55 -13.08 -14.36
CA THR A 157 10.46 -13.38 -15.49
C THR A 157 10.50 -14.87 -15.80
N LEU A 158 10.66 -15.71 -14.78
CA LEU A 158 10.71 -17.17 -14.94
C LEU A 158 9.38 -17.75 -15.42
N ALA A 159 8.28 -17.16 -15.00
CA ALA A 159 6.93 -17.56 -15.38
C ALA A 159 6.47 -16.99 -16.73
N GLY A 160 7.23 -16.06 -17.33
CA GLY A 160 6.85 -15.38 -18.58
C GLY A 160 5.55 -14.55 -18.43
N ILE A 161 5.32 -13.96 -17.27
CA ILE A 161 4.15 -13.13 -16.96
C ILE A 161 4.60 -11.70 -16.61
N ASP A 162 3.74 -10.72 -16.88
CA ASP A 162 4.02 -9.35 -16.47
C ASP A 162 4.03 -9.23 -14.92
N TYR A 163 4.95 -8.40 -14.40
CA TYR A 163 5.11 -8.21 -12.96
C TYR A 163 3.85 -7.73 -12.26
N GLU A 164 3.17 -6.73 -12.83
CA GLU A 164 1.95 -6.16 -12.25
C GLU A 164 0.80 -7.18 -12.29
N GLN A 165 0.74 -7.98 -13.34
CA GLN A 165 -0.22 -9.07 -13.44
C GLN A 165 0.04 -10.14 -12.37
N LEU A 166 1.29 -10.55 -12.14
CA LEU A 166 1.64 -11.50 -11.08
C LEU A 166 1.31 -10.92 -9.70
N ARG A 167 1.60 -9.64 -9.47
CA ARG A 167 1.24 -8.94 -8.23
C ARG A 167 -0.25 -8.88 -8.01
N ALA A 168 -1.04 -8.58 -9.03
CA ALA A 168 -2.50 -8.53 -8.96
C ALA A 168 -3.12 -9.89 -8.61
N LEU A 169 -2.52 -10.99 -9.07
CA LEU A 169 -2.93 -12.35 -8.72
C LEU A 169 -2.50 -12.76 -7.30
N ASN A 170 -1.51 -12.08 -6.71
CA ASN A 170 -0.91 -12.40 -5.41
C ASN A 170 -0.89 -11.19 -4.45
N PRO A 171 -2.03 -10.52 -4.23
CA PRO A 171 -2.08 -9.26 -3.47
C PRO A 171 -1.79 -9.44 -1.97
N GLY A 172 -1.72 -10.67 -1.48
CA GLY A 172 -1.34 -11.00 -0.10
C GLY A 172 0.12 -10.65 0.21
N TYR A 173 1.02 -10.69 -0.78
CA TYR A 173 2.41 -10.28 -0.57
C TYR A 173 2.54 -8.77 -0.56
N LEU A 174 2.95 -8.23 0.57
CA LEU A 174 3.10 -6.78 0.78
C LEU A 174 4.47 -6.26 0.33
N GLN A 175 5.43 -7.15 0.13
CA GLN A 175 6.81 -6.83 -0.22
C GLN A 175 7.14 -7.30 -1.64
N TRP A 176 8.36 -7.05 -2.10
CA TRP A 176 8.91 -7.41 -3.42
C TRP A 176 9.20 -8.92 -3.57
N ALA A 177 9.24 -9.67 -2.48
CA ALA A 177 9.46 -11.11 -2.45
C ALA A 177 8.35 -11.83 -1.70
N THR A 178 8.26 -13.15 -1.89
CA THR A 178 7.39 -14.01 -1.08
C THR A 178 7.87 -14.04 0.38
N HIS A 179 7.06 -14.60 1.26
CA HIS A 179 7.41 -14.70 2.68
C HIS A 179 8.66 -15.55 2.90
N PRO A 180 9.58 -15.20 3.82
CA PRO A 180 10.77 -16.00 4.10
C PRO A 180 10.46 -17.41 4.65
N ASP A 181 9.39 -17.55 5.45
CA ASP A 181 8.99 -18.82 6.04
C ASP A 181 7.77 -19.40 5.33
N GLN A 182 6.60 -18.82 5.49
CA GLN A 182 5.35 -19.24 4.85
C GLN A 182 4.34 -18.08 4.77
N PRO A 183 3.50 -17.98 3.74
CA PRO A 183 3.42 -18.86 2.57
C PRO A 183 4.54 -18.60 1.54
N GLN A 184 4.95 -19.63 0.83
CA GLN A 184 5.97 -19.56 -0.23
C GLN A 184 5.39 -20.10 -1.55
N ARG A 185 4.18 -19.69 -1.90
CA ARG A 185 3.49 -20.09 -3.12
C ARG A 185 3.05 -18.88 -3.91
N LEU A 186 2.93 -19.04 -5.21
CA LEU A 186 2.39 -18.03 -6.12
C LEU A 186 1.20 -18.58 -6.90
N LEU A 187 0.15 -17.80 -7.06
CA LEU A 187 -0.98 -18.08 -7.95
C LEU A 187 -0.63 -17.55 -9.34
N LEU A 188 -0.76 -18.42 -10.34
CA LEU A 188 -0.48 -18.10 -11.74
C LEU A 188 -1.51 -18.74 -12.67
N PRO A 189 -1.74 -18.19 -13.89
CA PRO A 189 -2.38 -18.93 -14.97
C PRO A 189 -1.66 -20.24 -15.26
N PHE A 190 -2.36 -21.25 -15.73
CA PHE A 190 -1.81 -22.61 -15.89
C PHE A 190 -0.52 -22.66 -16.69
N ASP A 191 -0.47 -22.00 -17.85
CA ASP A 191 0.71 -22.01 -18.72
C ASP A 191 1.93 -21.35 -18.05
N ASN A 192 1.70 -20.23 -17.34
CA ASN A 192 2.75 -19.51 -16.59
C ASN A 192 3.20 -20.32 -15.35
N ALA A 193 2.29 -21.07 -14.74
CA ALA A 193 2.62 -21.94 -13.63
C ALA A 193 3.56 -23.09 -14.07
N GLU A 194 3.29 -23.69 -15.22
CA GLU A 194 4.14 -24.74 -15.80
C GLU A 194 5.52 -24.20 -16.15
N LEU A 195 5.61 -22.99 -16.74
CA LEU A 195 6.89 -22.36 -17.03
C LEU A 195 7.70 -22.12 -15.76
N LEU A 196 7.06 -21.61 -14.67
CA LEU A 196 7.72 -21.36 -13.41
C LEU A 196 8.20 -22.68 -12.76
N GLU A 197 7.34 -23.70 -12.70
CA GLU A 197 7.70 -25.01 -12.15
C GLU A 197 8.92 -25.61 -12.87
N ASN A 198 8.92 -25.57 -14.21
CA ASN A 198 10.03 -26.07 -15.02
C ASN A 198 11.32 -25.25 -14.80
N ALA A 199 11.21 -23.92 -14.70
CA ALA A 199 12.35 -23.06 -14.45
C ALA A 199 12.97 -23.26 -13.06
N LEU A 200 12.15 -23.58 -12.05
CA LEU A 200 12.63 -23.85 -10.68
C LEU A 200 13.42 -25.15 -10.59
N VAL A 201 13.23 -26.08 -11.53
CA VAL A 201 14.00 -27.33 -11.58
C VAL A 201 15.46 -27.03 -11.93
N GLY A 202 16.35 -27.25 -10.97
CA GLY A 202 17.80 -27.08 -11.16
C GLY A 202 18.34 -25.68 -10.84
N LEU A 203 17.51 -24.73 -10.45
CA LEU A 203 17.98 -23.45 -9.93
C LEU A 203 18.47 -23.60 -8.48
N ASP A 204 19.59 -22.95 -8.17
CA ASP A 204 20.03 -22.81 -6.77
C ASP A 204 19.08 -21.88 -6.03
N LYS A 205 18.61 -22.31 -4.85
CA LYS A 205 17.73 -21.48 -3.99
C LYS A 205 18.32 -20.09 -3.69
N ARG A 206 19.65 -19.98 -3.69
CA ARG A 206 20.36 -18.71 -3.49
C ARG A 206 20.17 -17.73 -4.65
N ASP A 207 19.89 -18.21 -5.83
CA ASP A 207 19.70 -17.40 -7.04
C ASP A 207 18.27 -16.87 -7.18
N LEU A 208 17.33 -17.33 -6.33
CA LEU A 208 15.93 -16.92 -6.31
C LEU A 208 15.70 -15.56 -5.62
N LEU A 209 16.71 -15.07 -4.92
CA LEU A 209 16.68 -13.74 -4.30
C LEU A 209 17.77 -12.86 -4.91
N THR A 210 17.35 -11.73 -5.44
CA THR A 210 18.27 -10.69 -5.91
C THR A 210 18.76 -9.77 -4.78
N TRP A 211 18.27 -9.99 -3.55
CA TRP A 211 18.46 -9.13 -2.39
C TRP A 211 18.82 -9.94 -1.15
N ASP A 212 19.70 -9.36 -0.31
CA ASP A 212 19.95 -9.82 1.05
C ASP A 212 19.19 -8.96 2.04
N ARG A 213 18.86 -9.55 3.18
CA ARG A 213 18.30 -8.83 4.32
C ARG A 213 19.41 -8.51 5.32
N TYR A 214 19.52 -7.24 5.70
CA TYR A 214 20.42 -6.80 6.75
C TYR A 214 19.61 -6.28 7.95
N GLU A 215 19.77 -6.88 9.11
CA GLU A 215 19.19 -6.39 10.37
C GLU A 215 20.04 -5.25 10.90
N ILE A 216 19.43 -4.09 11.11
CA ILE A 216 20.09 -2.88 11.60
C ILE A 216 20.49 -3.08 13.05
N LYS A 217 21.76 -2.93 13.35
CA LYS A 217 22.31 -3.05 14.70
C LYS A 217 22.39 -1.69 15.38
N PRO A 218 22.39 -1.64 16.73
CA PRO A 218 22.66 -0.40 17.44
C PRO A 218 24.00 0.23 16.99
N GLY A 219 23.97 1.51 16.60
CA GLY A 219 25.15 2.23 16.10
C GLY A 219 25.36 2.15 14.58
N ASP A 220 24.57 1.39 13.85
CA ASP A 220 24.64 1.37 12.38
C ASP A 220 24.18 2.70 11.77
N THR A 221 24.83 3.04 10.67
CA THR A 221 24.39 4.13 9.77
C THR A 221 24.26 3.60 8.34
N LEU A 222 23.40 4.22 7.52
CA LEU A 222 23.26 3.82 6.11
C LEU A 222 24.60 3.83 5.37
N GLY A 223 25.46 4.81 5.66
CA GLY A 223 26.78 4.90 5.06
C GLY A 223 27.70 3.74 5.46
N ALA A 224 27.70 3.36 6.74
CA ALA A 224 28.50 2.23 7.23
C ALA A 224 27.99 0.89 6.67
N ILE A 225 26.66 0.72 6.60
CA ILE A 225 26.03 -0.47 6.02
C ILE A 225 26.33 -0.56 4.51
N ALA A 226 26.18 0.54 3.77
CA ALA A 226 26.50 0.61 2.35
C ALA A 226 27.94 0.23 2.05
N ALA A 227 28.90 0.81 2.79
CA ALA A 227 30.31 0.49 2.65
C ALA A 227 30.64 -0.97 2.99
N LYS A 228 30.05 -1.50 4.07
CA LYS A 228 30.25 -2.89 4.51
C LYS A 228 29.74 -3.91 3.49
N LEU A 229 28.63 -3.60 2.81
CA LEU A 229 27.94 -4.52 1.90
C LEU A 229 28.17 -4.19 0.43
N ASN A 230 29.16 -3.35 0.15
CA ASN A 230 29.56 -2.94 -1.20
C ASN A 230 28.40 -2.43 -2.07
N THR A 231 27.54 -1.61 -1.47
CA THR A 231 26.43 -0.92 -2.13
C THR A 231 26.50 0.59 -1.88
N ARG A 232 25.50 1.34 -2.35
CA ARG A 232 25.44 2.80 -2.22
C ARG A 232 24.27 3.20 -1.32
N VAL A 233 24.43 4.35 -0.63
CA VAL A 233 23.39 4.88 0.28
C VAL A 233 22.11 5.22 -0.47
N ASP A 234 22.21 5.84 -1.64
CA ASP A 234 21.04 6.17 -2.48
C ASP A 234 20.27 4.92 -2.94
N ILE A 235 20.98 3.83 -3.22
CA ILE A 235 20.39 2.54 -3.53
C ILE A 235 19.63 2.01 -2.32
N LEU A 236 20.26 1.99 -1.14
CA LEU A 236 19.59 1.55 0.09
C LEU A 236 18.36 2.39 0.42
N GLN A 237 18.44 3.70 0.24
CA GLN A 237 17.32 4.61 0.47
C GLN A 237 16.16 4.34 -0.49
N THR A 238 16.45 4.26 -1.79
CA THR A 238 15.45 4.05 -2.84
C THR A 238 14.70 2.74 -2.61
N PHE A 239 15.44 1.65 -2.40
CA PHE A 239 14.83 0.31 -2.32
C PHE A 239 14.15 0.00 -0.98
N ASN A 240 14.51 0.73 0.06
CA ASN A 240 13.84 0.61 1.36
C ASN A 240 12.84 1.74 1.59
N SER A 241 12.50 2.52 0.55
CA SER A 241 11.56 3.66 0.62
C SER A 241 11.85 4.59 1.79
N LEU A 242 13.16 4.84 2.06
CA LEU A 242 13.60 5.67 3.17
C LEU A 242 13.60 7.14 2.74
N PRO A 243 12.81 8.01 3.39
CA PRO A 243 12.74 9.43 3.05
C PRO A 243 14.02 10.22 3.43
N GLY A 244 15.00 9.54 4.03
CA GLY A 244 16.26 10.13 4.51
C GLY A 244 17.21 9.08 5.05
N SER A 245 18.25 9.51 5.78
CA SER A 245 19.28 8.61 6.32
C SER A 245 18.94 7.99 7.69
N ARG A 246 17.78 8.27 8.24
CA ARG A 246 17.37 7.75 9.55
C ARG A 246 16.94 6.29 9.44
N ILE A 247 17.60 5.44 10.20
CA ILE A 247 17.30 4.01 10.37
C ILE A 247 17.14 3.67 11.85
N VAL A 248 16.43 2.61 12.17
CA VAL A 248 16.13 2.20 13.54
C VAL A 248 16.72 0.80 13.78
N ALA A 249 17.44 0.64 14.89
CA ALA A 249 17.98 -0.66 15.27
C ALA A 249 16.86 -1.68 15.51
N GLY A 250 17.01 -2.89 14.99
CA GLY A 250 16.01 -3.94 14.99
C GLY A 250 15.17 -4.00 13.70
N ASP A 251 15.13 -2.92 12.91
CA ASP A 251 14.55 -2.94 11.58
C ASP A 251 15.46 -3.67 10.59
N SER A 252 14.95 -3.95 9.40
CA SER A 252 15.70 -4.63 8.35
C SER A 252 15.80 -3.79 7.10
N LEU A 253 16.96 -3.85 6.48
CA LEU A 253 17.24 -3.24 5.17
C LEU A 253 17.40 -4.32 4.12
N LEU A 254 16.91 -4.02 2.92
CA LEU A 254 17.19 -4.73 1.70
C LEU A 254 18.48 -4.27 1.10
N ILE A 255 19.31 -5.24 0.78
CA ILE A 255 20.63 -5.02 0.19
C ILE A 255 20.66 -5.77 -1.14
N PRO A 256 20.83 -5.08 -2.28
CA PRO A 256 20.95 -5.76 -3.58
C PRO A 256 22.20 -6.64 -3.61
N ARG A 257 22.05 -7.89 -4.07
CA ARG A 257 23.18 -8.82 -4.26
C ARG A 257 24.00 -8.48 -5.48
N THR A 258 23.45 -7.71 -6.39
CA THR A 258 24.10 -7.37 -7.64
C THR A 258 24.28 -5.87 -7.79
N SER A 259 25.38 -5.49 -8.38
CA SER A 259 25.64 -4.13 -8.89
C SER A 259 25.22 -3.95 -10.34
N ASP A 260 24.45 -4.89 -10.93
CA ASP A 260 23.99 -4.82 -12.32
C ASP A 260 23.07 -3.60 -12.52
N PRO A 261 23.48 -2.63 -13.36
CA PRO A 261 22.72 -1.41 -13.61
C PRO A 261 21.34 -1.65 -14.21
N GLN A 262 21.14 -2.75 -14.96
CA GLN A 262 19.85 -3.06 -15.59
C GLN A 262 18.84 -3.60 -14.58
N LEU A 263 19.27 -4.49 -13.67
CA LEU A 263 18.43 -4.96 -12.55
C LEU A 263 18.11 -3.82 -11.60
N LEU A 264 19.06 -2.94 -11.32
CA LEU A 264 18.84 -1.73 -10.52
C LEU A 264 17.88 -0.74 -11.22
N ALA A 265 17.91 -0.64 -12.55
CA ALA A 265 17.00 0.20 -13.31
C ALA A 265 15.57 -0.37 -13.32
N THR A 266 15.43 -1.68 -13.48
CA THR A 266 14.13 -2.38 -13.42
C THR A 266 13.51 -2.27 -12.05
N ALA A 267 14.29 -2.47 -10.98
CA ALA A 267 13.82 -2.30 -9.62
C ALA A 267 13.45 -0.83 -9.31
N ARG A 268 14.18 0.18 -9.84
CA ARG A 268 13.78 1.60 -9.78
C ARG A 268 12.47 1.89 -10.51
N GLN A 269 12.22 1.19 -11.60
CA GLN A 269 10.99 1.36 -12.38
C GLN A 269 9.79 0.74 -11.65
N ILE A 270 10.02 -0.39 -10.94
CA ILE A 270 9.06 -1.05 -10.06
C ILE A 270 8.70 -0.14 -8.88
N ASP A 271 9.69 0.44 -8.21
CA ASP A 271 9.48 1.36 -7.09
C ASP A 271 8.76 2.66 -7.54
N ARG A 272 9.12 3.19 -8.70
CA ARG A 272 8.40 4.33 -9.30
C ARG A 272 6.95 4.01 -9.64
N ASN A 273 6.64 2.77 -10.02
CA ASN A 273 5.28 2.36 -10.33
C ASN A 273 4.48 2.03 -9.06
N GLN A 274 5.10 1.42 -8.04
CA GLN A 274 4.48 1.23 -6.71
C GLN A 274 4.26 2.55 -5.95
N GLY A 275 5.12 3.55 -6.17
CA GLY A 275 4.92 4.93 -5.67
C GLY A 275 3.98 5.78 -6.52
N ARG A 276 3.50 5.28 -7.66
CA ARG A 276 2.77 6.04 -8.67
C ARG A 276 1.40 5.51 -9.08
N GLU A 277 0.66 4.80 -8.26
CA GLU A 277 -0.71 5.22 -8.06
C GLU A 277 -0.66 6.43 -7.10
N ARG A 278 -0.07 7.52 -7.57
CA ARG A 278 -0.24 8.81 -6.93
C ARG A 278 -1.75 9.02 -6.86
N ILE A 279 -2.27 8.92 -5.66
CA ILE A 279 -3.62 9.38 -5.35
C ILE A 279 -3.68 10.75 -6.01
N LYS A 280 -4.48 10.88 -7.08
CA LYS A 280 -4.64 12.18 -7.76
C LYS A 280 -5.22 13.12 -6.73
N VAL A 281 -4.37 13.92 -6.13
CA VAL A 281 -4.82 14.98 -5.22
C VAL A 281 -5.69 15.92 -6.05
N PRO A 282 -6.99 16.03 -5.76
CA PRO A 282 -7.85 16.95 -6.51
C PRO A 282 -7.44 18.40 -6.19
N SER A 283 -7.76 19.34 -7.05
CA SER A 283 -7.53 20.76 -6.76
C SER A 283 -8.37 21.26 -5.57
N GLU A 284 -9.51 20.63 -5.33
CA GLU A 284 -10.44 20.95 -4.26
C GLU A 284 -11.07 19.66 -3.73
N TYR A 285 -11.34 19.62 -2.44
CA TYR A 285 -12.01 18.50 -1.80
C TYR A 285 -13.22 18.95 -1.00
N THR A 286 -14.38 18.38 -1.29
CA THR A 286 -15.59 18.62 -0.50
C THR A 286 -15.65 17.66 0.68
N VAL A 287 -15.65 18.21 1.89
CA VAL A 287 -15.73 17.49 3.15
C VAL A 287 -17.02 16.64 3.19
N ARG A 288 -16.88 15.38 3.55
CA ARG A 288 -17.98 14.42 3.68
C ARG A 288 -18.32 14.20 5.16
N ASN A 289 -19.48 13.61 5.40
CA ASN A 289 -19.89 13.27 6.76
C ASN A 289 -18.87 12.28 7.39
N GLY A 290 -18.33 12.64 8.58
CA GLY A 290 -17.31 11.88 9.28
C GLY A 290 -15.86 12.18 8.88
N ASP A 291 -15.61 13.10 7.94
CA ASP A 291 -14.26 13.56 7.63
C ASP A 291 -13.70 14.47 8.74
N ASN A 292 -12.40 14.39 8.94
CA ASN A 292 -11.60 15.34 9.70
C ASN A 292 -10.27 15.58 8.98
N LEU A 293 -9.51 16.59 9.37
CA LEU A 293 -8.24 16.94 8.73
C LEU A 293 -7.26 15.76 8.65
N TRP A 294 -7.22 14.91 9.67
CA TRP A 294 -6.33 13.76 9.70
C TRP A 294 -6.77 12.67 8.71
N THR A 295 -8.08 12.36 8.63
CA THR A 295 -8.61 11.35 7.68
C THR A 295 -8.45 11.80 6.23
N ILE A 296 -8.64 13.10 5.98
CA ILE A 296 -8.47 13.69 4.65
C ILE A 296 -6.99 13.71 4.26
N ALA A 297 -6.10 14.16 5.16
CA ALA A 297 -4.66 14.17 4.95
C ALA A 297 -4.12 12.77 4.62
N ARG A 298 -4.54 11.76 5.39
CA ARG A 298 -4.17 10.36 5.14
C ARG A 298 -4.69 9.83 3.80
N ARG A 299 -5.90 10.23 3.39
CA ARG A 299 -6.50 9.81 2.10
C ARG A 299 -5.71 10.31 0.90
N PHE A 300 -5.10 11.48 0.98
CA PHE A 300 -4.39 12.12 -0.11
C PHE A 300 -2.86 12.16 0.08
N GLU A 301 -2.33 11.42 1.09
CA GLU A 301 -0.91 11.40 1.45
C GLU A 301 -0.32 12.79 1.75
N LEU A 302 -1.18 13.69 2.27
CA LEU A 302 -0.84 15.05 2.68
C LEU A 302 -0.64 15.12 4.20
N ARG A 303 -0.13 16.24 4.68
CA ARG A 303 -0.06 16.51 6.12
C ARG A 303 -1.25 17.37 6.56
N SER A 304 -1.90 16.97 7.66
CA SER A 304 -3.03 17.74 8.22
C SER A 304 -2.69 19.21 8.44
N LYS A 305 -1.44 19.50 8.85
CA LYS A 305 -0.93 20.85 9.04
C LYS A 305 -0.84 21.66 7.75
N GLU A 306 -0.51 21.03 6.63
CA GLU A 306 -0.45 21.64 5.32
C GLU A 306 -1.87 22.00 4.84
N ILE A 307 -2.80 21.04 4.92
CA ILE A 307 -4.20 21.27 4.58
C ILE A 307 -4.79 22.42 5.43
N ALA A 308 -4.51 22.41 6.74
CA ALA A 308 -4.97 23.47 7.64
C ALA A 308 -4.40 24.85 7.23
N THR A 309 -3.10 24.91 6.92
CA THR A 309 -2.42 26.15 6.49
C THR A 309 -2.98 26.68 5.15
N TRP A 310 -3.14 25.81 4.16
CA TRP A 310 -3.68 26.22 2.83
C TRP A 310 -5.10 26.74 2.92
N ASN A 311 -5.89 26.20 3.85
CA ASN A 311 -7.28 26.57 4.03
C ASN A 311 -7.53 27.60 5.14
N ARG A 312 -6.46 28.03 5.84
CA ARG A 312 -6.52 29.00 6.96
C ARG A 312 -7.46 28.58 8.08
N ILE A 313 -7.44 27.28 8.40
CA ILE A 313 -8.24 26.67 9.48
C ILE A 313 -7.32 26.12 10.59
N SER A 314 -7.85 25.93 11.79
CA SER A 314 -7.11 25.31 12.90
C SER A 314 -7.01 23.80 12.74
N LEU A 315 -5.93 23.18 13.29
CA LEU A 315 -5.75 21.72 13.25
C LEU A 315 -6.86 20.94 13.97
N ASP A 316 -7.48 21.54 14.93
CA ASP A 316 -8.55 21.04 15.79
C ASP A 316 -9.94 21.53 15.33
N GLU A 317 -10.01 22.24 14.22
CA GLU A 317 -11.27 22.74 13.69
C GLU A 317 -12.17 21.59 13.20
N LEU A 318 -13.44 21.64 13.64
CA LEU A 318 -14.45 20.69 13.21
C LEU A 318 -14.89 21.05 11.78
N LEU A 319 -14.49 20.22 10.84
CA LEU A 319 -14.91 20.37 9.43
C LEU A 319 -16.41 20.08 9.28
N GLN A 320 -17.10 20.89 8.51
CA GLN A 320 -18.51 20.71 8.21
C GLN A 320 -18.70 19.92 6.92
N PRO A 321 -19.62 18.95 6.85
CA PRO A 321 -19.99 18.30 5.60
C PRO A 321 -20.44 19.34 4.56
N GLY A 322 -19.87 19.27 3.35
CA GLY A 322 -20.07 20.25 2.29
C GLY A 322 -19.07 21.39 2.27
N GLN A 323 -18.23 21.55 3.29
CA GLN A 323 -17.11 22.50 3.28
C GLN A 323 -16.11 22.12 2.17
N VAL A 324 -15.65 23.10 1.39
CA VAL A 324 -14.66 22.87 0.33
C VAL A 324 -13.28 23.22 0.87
N LEU A 325 -12.35 22.29 0.76
CA LEU A 325 -10.94 22.47 1.08
C LEU A 325 -10.13 22.64 -0.21
N ASP A 326 -9.28 23.64 -0.24
CA ASP A 326 -8.41 23.96 -1.36
C ASP A 326 -7.09 23.16 -1.25
N PHE A 327 -6.77 22.39 -2.29
CA PHE A 327 -5.55 21.60 -2.41
C PHE A 327 -4.66 22.04 -3.57
N ARG A 328 -4.96 23.20 -4.21
CA ARG A 328 -4.16 23.70 -5.36
C ARG A 328 -2.70 23.93 -5.01
N TYR A 329 -2.39 24.22 -3.76
CA TYR A 329 -1.00 24.33 -3.29
C TYR A 329 -0.26 22.98 -3.28
N ALA A 330 -0.94 21.86 -2.98
CA ALA A 330 -0.35 20.52 -3.11
C ALA A 330 0.02 20.20 -4.56
N LEU A 331 -0.80 20.62 -5.51
CA LEU A 331 -0.52 20.44 -6.94
C LEU A 331 0.67 21.31 -7.39
N LYS A 332 0.82 22.50 -6.84
CA LYS A 332 1.92 23.41 -7.16
C LYS A 332 3.25 22.89 -6.64
N GLU A 333 3.32 22.40 -5.40
CA GLU A 333 4.52 21.76 -4.84
C GLU A 333 4.91 20.48 -5.60
N LEU A 334 3.92 19.72 -6.11
CA LEU A 334 4.15 18.49 -6.89
C LEU A 334 4.59 18.77 -8.34
N THR A 335 4.25 19.94 -8.91
CA THR A 335 4.68 20.36 -10.26
C THR A 335 6.03 21.05 -10.23
N GLU A 336 6.36 21.78 -9.17
CA GLU A 336 7.67 22.45 -9.02
C GLU A 336 8.81 21.43 -8.75
N GLU A 337 8.52 20.19 -8.29
CA GLU A 337 9.53 19.11 -8.21
C GLU A 337 9.81 18.42 -9.55
N SER A 338 9.06 18.70 -10.62
CA SER A 338 9.21 18.04 -11.93
C SER A 338 9.72 18.91 -13.06
N GLU A 339 9.93 20.21 -12.83
CA GLU A 339 10.50 21.14 -13.81
C GLU A 339 11.81 21.75 -13.29
N VAL A 340 12.85 20.92 -13.22
CA VAL A 340 14.22 21.42 -13.30
C VAL A 340 14.76 20.97 -14.64
N ASP A 341 14.34 21.63 -15.69
CA ASP A 341 15.05 21.64 -16.97
C ASP A 341 15.60 23.04 -17.21
N SER A 342 16.91 23.06 -17.37
CA SER A 342 17.80 24.06 -17.94
C SER A 342 17.21 25.43 -18.31
N THR A 343 17.52 26.48 -17.52
CA THR A 343 17.87 27.81 -18.03
C THR A 343 18.80 28.53 -17.07
N ASP A 344 19.81 29.19 -17.64
CA ASP A 344 20.86 29.99 -17.01
C ASP A 344 20.29 31.18 -16.20
N ASP A 345 19.96 30.96 -14.93
CA ASP A 345 19.69 32.05 -13.99
C ASP A 345 20.23 31.71 -12.60
N VAL A 346 20.78 32.69 -11.93
CA VAL A 346 21.29 32.59 -10.54
C VAL A 346 20.14 32.15 -9.66
N ALA A 347 20.11 30.85 -9.30
CA ALA A 347 19.08 30.31 -8.44
C ALA A 347 19.32 30.77 -7.00
N VAL A 348 18.28 31.34 -6.37
CA VAL A 348 18.25 31.69 -4.95
C VAL A 348 17.51 30.61 -4.19
N TYR A 349 18.14 30.05 -3.17
CA TYR A 349 17.53 29.07 -2.28
C TYR A 349 17.14 29.70 -0.95
N ILE A 350 15.92 29.48 -0.50
CA ILE A 350 15.44 29.91 0.81
C ILE A 350 15.67 28.80 1.83
N VAL A 351 16.51 29.08 2.85
CA VAL A 351 16.85 28.12 3.91
C VAL A 351 15.61 27.65 4.66
N ARG A 352 15.47 26.37 4.84
CA ARG A 352 14.35 25.74 5.55
C ARG A 352 14.80 25.27 6.95
N ARG A 353 13.85 25.05 7.83
CA ARG A 353 14.13 24.56 9.19
C ARG A 353 14.75 23.16 9.14
N GLY A 354 15.96 23.04 9.66
CA GLY A 354 16.74 21.80 9.66
C GLY A 354 17.78 21.69 8.55
N ASP A 355 17.87 22.70 7.67
CA ASP A 355 18.93 22.77 6.67
C ASP A 355 20.27 23.08 7.33
N SER A 356 21.32 22.55 6.70
CA SER A 356 22.71 22.95 6.94
C SER A 356 23.38 23.34 5.62
N MET A 357 24.42 24.14 5.67
CA MET A 357 25.18 24.54 4.47
C MET A 357 25.67 23.32 3.68
N ASP A 358 26.10 22.27 4.37
CA ASP A 358 26.57 21.04 3.77
C ASP A 358 25.42 20.28 3.06
N ALA A 359 24.25 20.20 3.69
CA ALA A 359 23.06 19.59 3.09
C ALA A 359 22.57 20.35 1.84
N ILE A 360 22.63 21.70 1.88
CA ILE A 360 22.27 22.56 0.75
C ILE A 360 23.28 22.40 -0.39
N ALA A 361 24.58 22.41 -0.09
CA ALA A 361 25.64 22.20 -1.06
C ALA A 361 25.48 20.85 -1.79
N ASN A 362 25.28 19.78 -1.03
CA ASN A 362 25.03 18.45 -1.58
C ASN A 362 23.74 18.37 -2.43
N ARG A 363 22.67 19.06 -2.02
CA ARG A 363 21.39 19.07 -2.74
C ARG A 363 21.52 19.69 -4.13
N PHE A 364 22.35 20.70 -4.28
CA PHE A 364 22.56 21.41 -5.54
C PHE A 364 23.80 20.97 -6.30
N GLY A 365 24.52 19.93 -5.81
CA GLY A 365 25.75 19.43 -6.43
C GLY A 365 26.90 20.45 -6.40
N ILE A 366 26.96 21.32 -5.39
CA ILE A 366 27.90 22.42 -5.26
C ILE A 366 28.94 22.06 -4.20
N ASP A 367 30.19 22.45 -4.42
CA ASP A 367 31.19 22.40 -3.38
C ASP A 367 30.86 23.37 -2.24
N LEU A 368 30.95 22.88 -0.98
CA LEU A 368 30.59 23.65 0.21
C LEU A 368 31.36 24.99 0.29
N GLN A 369 32.62 24.99 -0.09
CA GLN A 369 33.46 26.20 -0.04
C GLN A 369 32.99 27.23 -1.07
N ASN A 370 32.53 26.79 -2.21
CA ASN A 370 31.91 27.65 -3.23
C ASN A 370 30.62 28.27 -2.75
N LEU A 371 29.70 27.44 -2.17
CA LEU A 371 28.45 27.93 -1.61
C LEU A 371 28.67 28.96 -0.50
N LEU A 372 29.60 28.73 0.39
CA LEU A 372 29.98 29.68 1.45
C LEU A 372 30.54 30.98 0.88
N ARG A 373 31.44 30.89 -0.10
CA ARG A 373 32.04 32.05 -0.76
C ARG A 373 31.03 32.91 -1.50
N TRP A 374 30.10 32.30 -2.25
CA TRP A 374 29.07 33.04 -2.98
C TRP A 374 28.14 33.83 -2.06
N ASN A 375 27.93 33.32 -0.85
CA ASN A 375 27.03 33.91 0.14
C ASN A 375 27.76 34.76 1.19
N GLY A 376 29.08 34.90 1.10
CA GLY A 376 29.87 35.65 2.07
C GLY A 376 29.85 35.06 3.48
N LEU A 377 29.61 33.76 3.61
CA LEU A 377 29.47 33.04 4.87
C LEU A 377 30.73 32.26 5.25
N ARG A 378 30.98 32.08 6.56
CA ARG A 378 32.07 31.26 7.10
C ARG A 378 31.55 29.86 7.45
N VAL A 379 32.45 28.87 7.46
CA VAL A 379 32.13 27.46 7.77
C VAL A 379 31.43 27.28 9.13
N SER A 380 31.70 28.16 10.09
CA SER A 380 31.12 28.12 11.44
C SER A 380 29.87 28.99 11.58
N GLU A 381 29.41 29.63 10.53
CA GLU A 381 28.28 30.55 10.58
C GLU A 381 26.95 29.80 10.47
N LEU A 382 26.00 30.15 11.34
CA LEU A 382 24.68 29.52 11.36
C LEU A 382 23.78 30.17 10.32
N ILE A 383 23.07 29.33 9.59
CA ILE A 383 22.02 29.76 8.68
C ILE A 383 20.64 29.61 9.36
N PHE A 384 19.71 30.50 9.01
CA PHE A 384 18.39 30.57 9.63
C PHE A 384 17.28 30.29 8.61
N PRO A 385 16.18 29.63 9.02
CA PRO A 385 15.02 29.46 8.15
C PRO A 385 14.50 30.80 7.62
N GLY A 386 14.31 30.88 6.30
CA GLY A 386 13.92 32.11 5.59
C GLY A 386 15.11 32.91 5.05
N GLN A 387 16.34 32.55 5.35
CA GLN A 387 17.53 33.19 4.76
C GLN A 387 17.67 32.78 3.29
N GLU A 388 17.96 33.73 2.43
CA GLU A 388 18.22 33.52 1.00
C GLU A 388 19.70 33.21 0.78
N LEU A 389 19.98 32.15 0.02
CA LEU A 389 21.30 31.74 -0.39
C LEU A 389 21.38 31.65 -1.91
N GLN A 390 22.44 32.24 -2.48
CA GLN A 390 22.75 32.07 -3.90
C GLN A 390 23.34 30.70 -4.15
N VAL A 391 22.71 29.92 -5.04
CA VAL A 391 23.16 28.61 -5.48
C VAL A 391 23.42 28.66 -6.98
N MET A 392 24.68 28.43 -7.39
CA MET A 392 25.07 28.39 -8.81
C MET A 392 25.48 26.98 -9.18
N PRO A 393 25.04 26.42 -10.31
CA PRO A 393 25.51 25.11 -10.75
C PRO A 393 26.98 25.12 -11.17
N ASP A 394 27.69 24.01 -10.98
CA ASP A 394 29.13 23.82 -11.25
C ASP A 394 29.56 24.10 -12.71
N THR A 395 28.62 24.12 -13.65
CA THR A 395 28.88 24.33 -15.07
C THR A 395 29.35 25.73 -15.42
N MET A 396 29.27 26.73 -14.52
CA MET A 396 29.72 28.10 -14.77
C MET A 396 31.15 28.40 -14.26
N ILE A 397 31.82 27.44 -13.66
CA ILE A 397 33.21 27.67 -13.14
C ILE A 397 34.27 27.61 -14.23
N ASN A 398 34.01 26.97 -15.36
CA ASN A 398 34.99 26.77 -16.44
C ASN A 398 35.06 27.87 -17.50
N GLU A 399 34.24 28.90 -17.45
CA GLU A 399 34.28 30.01 -18.44
C GLU A 399 34.91 31.30 -17.92
N ARG A 400 35.52 31.32 -16.71
CA ARG A 400 36.19 32.51 -16.13
C ARG A 400 37.58 32.23 -15.55
N LEU A 401 38.36 31.34 -16.19
CA LEU A 401 39.81 31.26 -16.00
C LEU A 401 40.53 31.57 -17.28
#